data_7b951e8c07f730d3bd713bc82ca67ff7
#
_entry.id   7b951e8c07f730d3bd713bc82ca67ff7
#
_cell.length_a   1.000
_cell.length_b   1.000
_cell.length_c   1.000
_cell.angle_alpha   90.00
_cell.angle_beta   90.00
_cell.angle_gamma   90.00
#
_symmetry.space_group_name_H-M   'P 1'
#
loop_
_entity.id
_entity.type
_entity.pdbx_description
1 polymer ?
#
loop_
_entity_poly.entity_id
_entity_poly.type
_entity_poly.pdbx_seq_one_letter_code
_entity_poly.pdbx_strand_id
1 'polypeptide(L)'
;LNVDPAGNYIHYGVREFGMTAITNGIALHGGFLPYSATFLMFVEYARNAVRMAALMKLRNVFVYTHDSIGLGEDGPTHQPVEQLASLRVTPNMSTWRPCDQVESAVAWQYGIERNDGPTTLVFSRQNLTQQPRTAEQLANVYRGGYVLKDCAGTPDVILIATGSEVGITVEAADKLTAAGRKVRVVSMPSTDAFDKQDAAYR
;
A
#
# COMPACT_ATOMS: atom_id res chain seq x y z
N LEU A 1 18.51 -24.16 9.63
CA LEU A 1 17.65 -23.86 8.49
C LEU A 1 17.93 -24.88 7.41
N ASN A 2 16.92 -25.69 7.06
CA ASN A 2 17.01 -26.57 5.89
C ASN A 2 16.98 -25.67 4.66
N VAL A 3 18.09 -25.55 3.97
CA VAL A 3 18.16 -24.85 2.68
C VAL A 3 17.80 -25.87 1.61
N ASP A 4 16.65 -25.67 0.97
CA ASP A 4 16.29 -26.42 -0.23
C ASP A 4 16.87 -25.67 -1.45
N PRO A 5 17.81 -26.25 -2.21
CA PRO A 5 18.37 -25.60 -3.39
C PRO A 5 17.34 -25.31 -4.49
N ALA A 6 16.20 -26.01 -4.48
CA ALA A 6 15.06 -25.75 -5.38
C ALA A 6 14.04 -24.75 -4.81
N GLY A 7 14.26 -24.28 -3.58
CA GLY A 7 13.36 -23.35 -2.90
C GLY A 7 13.43 -21.93 -3.46
N ASN A 8 12.33 -21.22 -3.33
CA ASN A 8 12.17 -19.82 -3.74
C ASN A 8 12.12 -18.85 -2.55
N TYR A 9 12.59 -19.27 -1.37
CA TYR A 9 12.57 -18.50 -0.14
C TYR A 9 13.96 -18.30 0.44
N ILE A 10 14.29 -17.05 0.78
CA ILE A 10 15.55 -16.67 1.42
C ILE A 10 15.26 -16.11 2.80
N HIS A 11 15.83 -16.70 3.84
CA HIS A 11 15.76 -16.22 5.19
C HIS A 11 16.92 -15.27 5.50
N TYR A 12 16.63 -13.98 5.55
CA TYR A 12 17.65 -12.95 5.73
C TYR A 12 18.06 -12.70 7.19
N GLY A 13 17.26 -13.16 8.16
CA GLY A 13 17.37 -12.72 9.54
C GLY A 13 16.99 -11.23 9.70
N VAL A 14 17.35 -10.61 10.82
CA VAL A 14 17.10 -9.19 11.06
C VAL A 14 18.16 -8.35 10.37
N ARG A 15 17.99 -8.09 9.08
CA ARG A 15 18.96 -7.39 8.20
C ARG A 15 18.25 -6.68 7.05
N GLU A 16 17.49 -5.67 7.35
CA GLU A 16 16.60 -4.98 6.39
C GLU A 16 17.37 -4.39 5.20
N PHE A 17 18.52 -3.77 5.47
CA PHE A 17 19.38 -3.26 4.39
C PHE A 17 19.91 -4.40 3.51
N GLY A 18 20.49 -5.44 4.11
CA GLY A 18 21.02 -6.60 3.38
C GLY A 18 19.94 -7.31 2.58
N MET A 19 18.76 -7.54 3.19
CA MET A 19 17.59 -8.10 2.52
C MET A 19 17.22 -7.29 1.27
N THR A 20 17.06 -5.99 1.42
CA THR A 20 16.64 -5.10 0.32
C THR A 20 17.72 -5.01 -0.77
N ALA A 21 19.00 -4.94 -0.39
CA ALA A 21 20.11 -4.90 -1.35
C ALA A 21 20.23 -6.21 -2.14
N ILE A 22 20.04 -7.36 -1.49
CA ILE A 22 20.02 -8.67 -2.17
C ILE A 22 18.80 -8.77 -3.07
N THR A 23 17.63 -8.32 -2.63
CA THR A 23 16.41 -8.25 -3.47
C THR A 23 16.68 -7.40 -4.73
N ASN A 24 17.35 -6.27 -4.60
CA ASN A 24 17.76 -5.46 -5.75
C ASN A 24 18.69 -6.22 -6.70
N GLY A 25 19.67 -6.97 -6.17
CA GLY A 25 20.57 -7.79 -6.96
C GLY A 25 19.85 -8.91 -7.73
N ILE A 26 18.87 -9.56 -7.10
CA ILE A 26 18.04 -10.60 -7.75
C ILE A 26 17.22 -9.99 -8.90
N ALA A 27 16.61 -8.81 -8.69
CA ALA A 27 15.89 -8.12 -9.74
C ALA A 27 16.78 -7.70 -10.91
N LEU A 28 18.02 -7.22 -10.63
CA LEU A 28 19.01 -6.87 -11.64
C LEU A 28 19.46 -8.08 -12.47
N HIS A 29 19.52 -9.27 -11.87
CA HIS A 29 19.82 -10.51 -12.58
C HIS A 29 18.76 -10.83 -13.64
N GLY A 30 17.48 -10.42 -13.44
CA GLY A 30 16.40 -10.52 -14.42
C GLY A 30 15.73 -11.89 -14.55
N GLY A 31 16.19 -12.90 -13.81
CA GLY A 31 15.61 -14.25 -13.84
C GLY A 31 14.40 -14.44 -12.92
N PHE A 32 14.14 -13.50 -12.03
CA PHE A 32 13.11 -13.59 -10.99
C PHE A 32 12.40 -12.27 -10.79
N LEU A 33 11.17 -12.32 -10.30
CA LEU A 33 10.46 -11.20 -9.71
C LEU A 33 10.53 -11.32 -8.18
N PRO A 34 11.48 -10.65 -7.52
CA PRO A 34 11.63 -10.77 -6.09
C PRO A 34 10.65 -9.88 -5.32
N TYR A 35 10.26 -10.35 -4.15
CA TYR A 35 9.66 -9.50 -3.12
C TYR A 35 10.33 -9.76 -1.77
N SER A 36 10.32 -8.76 -0.90
CA SER A 36 10.84 -8.87 0.46
C SER A 36 9.89 -8.19 1.44
N ALA A 37 9.90 -8.64 2.70
CA ALA A 37 8.94 -8.20 3.70
C ALA A 37 9.60 -7.90 5.05
N THR A 38 9.13 -6.82 5.69
CA THR A 38 9.44 -6.45 7.07
C THR A 38 8.33 -5.54 7.63
N PHE A 39 8.42 -5.10 8.87
CA PHE A 39 7.55 -4.06 9.41
C PHE A 39 7.85 -2.71 8.75
N LEU A 40 6.82 -1.87 8.58
CA LEU A 40 6.98 -0.58 7.92
C LEU A 40 8.01 0.31 8.61
N MET A 41 8.03 0.32 9.96
CA MET A 41 9.01 1.11 10.71
C MET A 41 10.46 0.80 10.30
N PHE A 42 10.76 -0.46 10.00
CA PHE A 42 12.11 -0.90 9.71
C PHE A 42 12.57 -0.62 8.27
N VAL A 43 11.72 0.00 7.45
CA VAL A 43 12.18 0.60 6.18
C VAL A 43 13.31 1.61 6.41
N GLU A 44 13.36 2.24 7.60
CA GLU A 44 14.42 3.18 7.95
C GLU A 44 15.83 2.55 7.89
N TYR A 45 15.95 1.28 8.28
CA TYR A 45 17.22 0.55 8.14
C TYR A 45 17.55 0.20 6.68
N ALA A 46 16.53 0.02 5.83
CA ALA A 46 16.68 -0.33 4.41
C ALA A 46 16.67 0.90 3.48
N ARG A 47 16.46 2.10 4.01
CA ARG A 47 16.13 3.32 3.27
C ARG A 47 16.97 3.56 2.03
N ASN A 48 18.28 3.44 2.15
CA ASN A 48 19.18 3.66 1.02
C ASN A 48 19.00 2.61 -0.08
N ALA A 49 18.87 1.33 0.28
CA ALA A 49 18.65 0.26 -0.70
C ALA A 49 17.27 0.37 -1.39
N VAL A 50 16.23 0.78 -0.66
CA VAL A 50 14.90 1.08 -1.22
C VAL A 50 14.98 2.24 -2.22
N ARG A 51 15.67 3.33 -1.84
CA ARG A 51 15.89 4.47 -2.74
C ARG A 51 16.68 4.06 -3.98
N MET A 52 17.67 3.19 -3.84
CA MET A 52 18.43 2.68 -4.99
C MET A 52 17.57 1.82 -5.93
N ALA A 53 16.64 1.02 -5.41
CA ALA A 53 15.68 0.30 -6.26
C ALA A 53 14.86 1.25 -7.13
N ALA A 54 14.37 2.35 -6.55
CA ALA A 54 13.61 3.37 -7.27
C ALA A 54 14.48 4.11 -8.31
N LEU A 55 15.71 4.48 -7.95
CA LEU A 55 16.66 5.14 -8.84
C LEU A 55 17.03 4.26 -10.06
N MET A 56 17.24 2.97 -9.82
CA MET A 56 17.58 1.98 -10.86
C MET A 56 16.34 1.46 -11.59
N LYS A 57 15.13 1.89 -11.24
CA LYS A 57 13.86 1.45 -11.81
C LYS A 57 13.66 -0.07 -11.75
N LEU A 58 14.04 -0.69 -10.64
CA LEU A 58 13.97 -2.13 -10.49
C LEU A 58 12.53 -2.60 -10.29
N ARG A 59 12.22 -3.73 -10.89
CA ARG A 59 10.95 -4.42 -10.72
C ARG A 59 10.98 -5.25 -9.44
N ASN A 60 10.81 -4.57 -8.29
CA ASN A 60 10.76 -5.18 -6.95
C ASN A 60 9.41 -4.93 -6.32
N VAL A 61 8.95 -5.85 -5.48
CA VAL A 61 7.83 -5.62 -4.57
C VAL A 61 8.35 -5.62 -3.13
N PHE A 62 8.16 -4.52 -2.42
CA PHE A 62 8.46 -4.40 -1.00
C PHE A 62 7.18 -4.46 -0.20
N VAL A 63 7.08 -5.44 0.68
CA VAL A 63 5.91 -5.66 1.53
C VAL A 63 6.23 -5.15 2.94
N TYR A 64 5.47 -4.15 3.39
CA TYR A 64 5.60 -3.59 4.72
C TYR A 64 4.31 -3.81 5.50
N THR A 65 4.43 -4.41 6.67
CA THR A 65 3.29 -4.64 7.58
C THR A 65 3.37 -3.76 8.80
N HIS A 66 2.33 -3.78 9.66
CA HIS A 66 2.32 -3.00 10.89
C HIS A 66 2.40 -1.50 10.62
N ASP A 67 1.47 -1.01 9.80
CA ASP A 67 1.50 0.26 9.08
C ASP A 67 1.27 1.52 9.91
N SER A 68 0.84 1.37 11.18
CA SER A 68 0.33 2.51 11.95
C SER A 68 0.37 2.26 13.47
N ILE A 69 -0.19 3.20 14.24
CA ILE A 69 -0.42 3.04 15.68
C ILE A 69 -1.29 1.83 16.02
N GLY A 70 -2.04 1.29 15.07
CA GLY A 70 -2.82 0.05 15.19
C GLY A 70 -1.96 -1.20 15.43
N LEU A 71 -0.64 -1.10 15.33
CA LEU A 71 0.32 -2.10 15.79
C LEU A 71 0.11 -2.45 17.27
N GLY A 72 -0.18 -1.47 18.13
CA GLY A 72 -0.52 -1.66 19.54
C GLY A 72 0.67 -1.61 20.49
N GLU A 73 0.82 -2.65 21.33
CA GLU A 73 1.70 -2.66 22.49
C GLU A 73 3.21 -2.58 22.25
N ASP A 74 3.70 -2.85 21.06
CA ASP A 74 5.12 -2.73 20.72
C ASP A 74 5.65 -1.29 20.86
N GLY A 75 4.73 -0.32 20.85
CA GLY A 75 5.00 1.06 21.20
C GLY A 75 5.70 1.88 20.12
N PRO A 76 6.19 3.08 20.49
CA PRO A 76 6.63 4.09 19.53
C PRO A 76 7.88 3.70 18.72
N THR A 77 8.67 2.73 19.18
CA THR A 77 9.84 2.22 18.41
C THR A 77 9.44 1.39 17.20
N HIS A 78 8.18 0.93 17.14
CA HIS A 78 7.65 0.06 16.08
C HIS A 78 6.46 0.69 15.33
N GLN A 79 5.88 1.76 15.88
CA GLN A 79 4.73 2.47 15.30
C GLN A 79 5.21 3.49 14.26
N PRO A 80 4.99 3.26 12.95
CA PRO A 80 5.40 4.20 11.93
C PRO A 80 4.54 5.47 11.95
N VAL A 81 5.17 6.62 11.69
CA VAL A 81 4.53 7.93 11.57
C VAL A 81 4.88 8.56 10.22
N GLU A 82 6.17 8.80 9.97
CA GLU A 82 6.68 9.48 8.77
C GLU A 82 7.01 8.53 7.61
N GLN A 83 7.04 7.22 7.83
CA GLN A 83 7.53 6.24 6.86
C GLN A 83 6.68 6.21 5.59
N LEU A 84 5.35 6.29 5.73
CA LEU A 84 4.45 6.31 4.59
C LEU A 84 4.64 7.57 3.73
N ALA A 85 4.76 8.74 4.37
CA ALA A 85 5.07 9.99 3.67
C ALA A 85 6.41 9.91 2.96
N SER A 86 7.41 9.33 3.60
CA SER A 86 8.76 9.19 3.05
C SER A 86 8.81 8.25 1.84
N LEU A 87 8.00 7.19 1.82
CA LEU A 87 7.85 6.33 0.64
C LEU A 87 7.18 7.08 -0.52
N ARG A 88 6.11 7.84 -0.23
CA ARG A 88 5.37 8.62 -1.23
C ARG A 88 6.20 9.72 -1.89
N VAL A 89 7.12 10.36 -1.16
CA VAL A 89 8.01 11.39 -1.74
C VAL A 89 9.24 10.82 -2.44
N THR A 90 9.47 9.49 -2.36
CA THR A 90 10.58 8.86 -3.07
C THR A 90 10.26 8.80 -4.57
N PRO A 91 11.03 9.48 -5.44
CA PRO A 91 10.74 9.49 -6.87
C PRO A 91 10.73 8.08 -7.45
N ASN A 92 9.77 7.81 -8.34
CA ASN A 92 9.59 6.52 -9.01
C ASN A 92 9.21 5.34 -8.08
N MET A 93 8.87 5.59 -6.82
CA MET A 93 8.25 4.60 -5.96
C MET A 93 6.73 4.61 -6.17
N SER A 94 6.11 3.43 -6.28
CA SER A 94 4.66 3.32 -6.19
C SER A 94 4.28 2.76 -4.83
N THR A 95 3.39 3.45 -4.12
CA THR A 95 3.03 3.10 -2.74
C THR A 95 1.55 2.80 -2.65
N TRP A 96 1.22 1.57 -2.21
CA TRP A 96 -0.13 1.08 -2.04
C TRP A 96 -0.39 0.76 -0.57
N ARG A 97 -1.50 1.29 -0.04
CA ARG A 97 -1.96 1.03 1.32
C ARG A 97 -3.43 0.57 1.28
N PRO A 98 -3.68 -0.71 1.01
CA PRO A 98 -5.02 -1.25 0.85
C PRO A 98 -5.78 -1.35 2.18
N CYS A 99 -7.11 -1.22 2.11
CA CYS A 99 -8.00 -1.26 3.27
C CYS A 99 -8.60 -2.65 3.54
N ASP A 100 -8.49 -3.59 2.62
CA ASP A 100 -9.06 -4.94 2.74
C ASP A 100 -8.46 -5.93 1.74
N GLN A 101 -9.01 -7.15 1.68
CA GLN A 101 -8.51 -8.22 0.80
C GLN A 101 -8.61 -7.86 -0.69
N VAL A 102 -9.68 -7.17 -1.10
CA VAL A 102 -9.90 -6.80 -2.50
C VAL A 102 -8.85 -5.80 -2.96
N GLU A 103 -8.66 -4.72 -2.21
CA GLU A 103 -7.61 -3.75 -2.52
C GLU A 103 -6.21 -4.37 -2.42
N SER A 104 -6.00 -5.32 -1.49
CA SER A 104 -4.73 -6.05 -1.36
C SER A 104 -4.42 -6.87 -2.61
N ALA A 105 -5.41 -7.58 -3.16
CA ALA A 105 -5.25 -8.35 -4.37
C ALA A 105 -4.89 -7.47 -5.57
N VAL A 106 -5.57 -6.32 -5.71
CA VAL A 106 -5.29 -5.35 -6.79
C VAL A 106 -3.93 -4.69 -6.60
N ALA A 107 -3.52 -4.38 -5.38
CA ALA A 107 -2.20 -3.83 -5.10
C ALA A 107 -1.06 -4.81 -5.45
N TRP A 108 -1.25 -6.11 -5.18
CA TRP A 108 -0.35 -7.17 -5.63
C TRP A 108 -0.32 -7.28 -7.15
N GLN A 109 -1.49 -7.28 -7.80
CA GLN A 109 -1.58 -7.29 -9.26
C GLN A 109 -0.78 -6.14 -9.85
N TYR A 110 -1.00 -4.90 -9.36
CA TYR A 110 -0.27 -3.72 -9.82
C TYR A 110 1.25 -3.88 -9.64
N GLY A 111 1.69 -4.35 -8.47
CA GLY A 111 3.11 -4.55 -8.18
C GLY A 111 3.78 -5.61 -9.08
N ILE A 112 3.03 -6.65 -9.44
CA ILE A 112 3.51 -7.71 -10.34
C ILE A 112 3.56 -7.22 -11.80
N GLU A 113 2.56 -6.46 -12.23
CA GLU A 113 2.47 -5.95 -13.60
C GLU A 113 3.42 -4.77 -13.87
N ARG A 114 3.73 -3.97 -12.85
CA ARG A 114 4.61 -2.82 -12.97
C ARG A 114 6.05 -3.23 -13.31
N ASN A 115 6.61 -2.63 -14.37
CA ASN A 115 7.95 -2.94 -14.88
C ASN A 115 8.90 -1.73 -14.98
N ASP A 116 8.46 -0.56 -14.55
CA ASP A 116 9.21 0.71 -14.65
C ASP A 116 9.76 1.22 -13.31
N GLY A 117 9.59 0.42 -12.25
CA GLY A 117 10.08 0.77 -10.92
C GLY A 117 9.53 -0.13 -9.81
N PRO A 118 9.98 0.05 -8.57
CA PRO A 118 9.55 -0.74 -7.43
C PRO A 118 8.15 -0.32 -6.94
N THR A 119 7.45 -1.28 -6.35
CA THR A 119 6.16 -1.06 -5.68
C THR A 119 6.27 -1.42 -4.21
N THR A 120 5.75 -0.56 -3.33
CA THR A 120 5.60 -0.85 -1.91
C THR A 120 4.14 -1.15 -1.59
N LEU A 121 3.91 -2.26 -0.90
CA LEU A 121 2.61 -2.69 -0.40
C LEU A 121 2.61 -2.57 1.12
N VAL A 122 1.73 -1.73 1.64
CA VAL A 122 1.70 -1.38 3.07
C VAL A 122 0.43 -1.92 3.70
N PHE A 123 0.57 -2.87 4.63
CA PHE A 123 -0.53 -3.57 5.26
C PHE A 123 -0.62 -3.30 6.76
N SER A 124 -1.84 -3.35 7.29
CA SER A 124 -2.09 -3.26 8.73
C SER A 124 -1.69 -4.54 9.47
N ARG A 125 -1.46 -4.43 10.79
CA ARG A 125 -1.38 -5.59 11.69
C ARG A 125 -2.76 -6.14 12.01
N GLN A 126 -3.69 -5.25 12.33
CA GLN A 126 -5.05 -5.60 12.74
C GLN A 126 -5.91 -6.07 11.57
N ASN A 127 -6.93 -6.85 11.88
CA ASN A 127 -7.95 -7.23 10.90
C ASN A 127 -8.78 -6.01 10.52
N LEU A 128 -9.06 -5.86 9.23
CA LEU A 128 -9.87 -4.80 8.68
C LEU A 128 -11.17 -5.35 8.13
N THR A 129 -12.24 -4.56 8.26
CA THR A 129 -13.56 -4.94 7.74
C THR A 129 -13.59 -4.86 6.22
N GLN A 130 -14.01 -5.96 5.58
CA GLN A 130 -14.21 -6.00 4.13
C GLN A 130 -15.30 -5.00 3.71
N GLN A 131 -14.98 -4.16 2.73
CA GLN A 131 -15.91 -3.18 2.18
C GLN A 131 -16.65 -3.77 0.97
N PRO A 132 -17.98 -3.63 0.88
CA PRO A 132 -18.73 -4.06 -0.30
C PRO A 132 -18.41 -3.15 -1.50
N ARG A 133 -18.34 -3.74 -2.69
CA ARG A 133 -18.06 -3.02 -3.95
C ARG A 133 -18.94 -3.55 -5.09
N THR A 134 -19.31 -2.64 -5.96
CA THR A 134 -19.87 -3.00 -7.29
C THR A 134 -18.74 -3.45 -8.22
N ALA A 135 -19.09 -4.06 -9.35
CA ALA A 135 -18.12 -4.45 -10.37
C ALA A 135 -17.33 -3.23 -10.93
N GLU A 136 -17.99 -2.08 -11.07
CA GLU A 136 -17.35 -0.85 -11.51
C GLU A 136 -16.34 -0.32 -10.47
N GLN A 137 -16.72 -0.31 -9.19
CA GLN A 137 -15.83 0.09 -8.11
C GLN A 137 -14.61 -0.85 -8.02
N LEU A 138 -14.82 -2.15 -8.20
CA LEU A 138 -13.73 -3.12 -8.24
C LEU A 138 -12.73 -2.81 -9.37
N ALA A 139 -13.22 -2.50 -10.58
CA ALA A 139 -12.37 -2.10 -11.70
C ALA A 139 -11.59 -0.80 -11.41
N ASN A 140 -12.19 0.13 -10.66
CA ASN A 140 -11.59 1.42 -10.33
C ASN A 140 -10.53 1.35 -9.21
N VAL A 141 -10.45 0.27 -8.43
CA VAL A 141 -9.38 0.10 -7.40
C VAL A 141 -8.01 0.26 -8.04
N TYR A 142 -7.78 -0.32 -9.21
CA TYR A 142 -6.49 -0.26 -9.93
C TYR A 142 -6.06 1.17 -10.30
N ARG A 143 -7.00 2.11 -10.32
CA ARG A 143 -6.73 3.54 -10.58
C ARG A 143 -6.15 4.29 -9.39
N GLY A 144 -6.04 3.65 -8.22
CA GLY A 144 -5.38 4.21 -7.04
C GLY A 144 -6.25 5.09 -6.14
N GLY A 145 -7.41 5.52 -6.62
CA GLY A 145 -8.41 6.27 -5.85
C GLY A 145 -9.78 6.13 -6.52
N TYR A 146 -10.84 5.86 -5.76
CA TYR A 146 -12.19 5.67 -6.29
C TYR A 146 -13.27 5.97 -5.25
N VAL A 147 -14.48 6.28 -5.73
CA VAL A 147 -15.65 6.49 -4.87
C VAL A 147 -16.13 5.13 -4.35
N LEU A 148 -15.93 4.89 -3.05
CA LEU A 148 -16.36 3.66 -2.37
C LEU A 148 -17.83 3.73 -1.95
N LYS A 149 -18.30 4.89 -1.49
CA LYS A 149 -19.69 5.14 -1.10
C LYS A 149 -20.10 6.52 -1.58
N ASP A 150 -21.26 6.61 -2.22
CA ASP A 150 -21.77 7.87 -2.76
C ASP A 150 -23.10 8.26 -2.16
N CYS A 151 -23.51 9.51 -2.39
CA CYS A 151 -24.80 10.07 -2.04
C CYS A 151 -25.53 10.56 -3.29
N ALA A 152 -26.83 10.81 -3.17
CA ALA A 152 -27.62 11.41 -4.25
C ALA A 152 -27.28 12.90 -4.43
N GLY A 153 -26.91 13.29 -5.66
CA GLY A 153 -26.58 14.68 -6.03
C GLY A 153 -25.21 15.13 -5.53
N THR A 154 -25.06 16.43 -5.30
CA THR A 154 -23.80 17.00 -4.82
C THR A 154 -23.58 16.70 -3.35
N PRO A 155 -22.43 16.14 -2.95
CA PRO A 155 -22.13 15.88 -1.54
C PRO A 155 -21.89 17.18 -0.76
N ASP A 156 -22.35 17.22 0.49
CA ASP A 156 -21.98 18.29 1.44
C ASP A 156 -20.56 18.08 1.97
N VAL A 157 -20.13 16.81 2.06
CA VAL A 157 -18.84 16.40 2.61
C VAL A 157 -18.27 15.25 1.76
N ILE A 158 -16.98 15.33 1.45
CA ILE A 158 -16.19 14.23 0.88
C ILE A 158 -15.17 13.79 1.91
N LEU A 159 -15.21 12.52 2.30
CA LEU A 159 -14.26 11.90 3.20
C LEU A 159 -13.31 11.03 2.37
N ILE A 160 -12.00 11.29 2.48
CA ILE A 160 -10.96 10.55 1.76
C ILE A 160 -10.10 9.81 2.78
N ALA A 161 -9.96 8.50 2.60
CA ALA A 161 -9.18 7.68 3.51
C ALA A 161 -8.36 6.61 2.76
N THR A 162 -7.38 6.04 3.44
CA THR A 162 -6.51 4.98 2.92
C THR A 162 -6.28 3.91 3.99
N GLY A 163 -6.10 2.67 3.58
CA GLY A 163 -5.74 1.58 4.50
C GLY A 163 -6.74 1.41 5.65
N SER A 164 -6.22 1.26 6.84
CA SER A 164 -7.01 0.99 8.05
C SER A 164 -8.05 2.08 8.39
N GLU A 165 -7.90 3.29 7.91
CA GLU A 165 -8.81 4.40 8.19
C GLU A 165 -10.08 4.36 7.31
N VAL A 166 -10.12 3.57 6.24
CA VAL A 166 -11.30 3.49 5.36
C VAL A 166 -12.53 2.96 6.10
N GLY A 167 -12.39 1.88 6.90
CA GLY A 167 -13.49 1.33 7.68
C GLY A 167 -14.08 2.35 8.64
N ILE A 168 -13.24 3.04 9.39
CA ILE A 168 -13.64 4.12 10.33
C ILE A 168 -14.34 5.26 9.58
N THR A 169 -13.85 5.59 8.41
CA THR A 169 -14.41 6.66 7.56
C THR A 169 -15.79 6.28 7.04
N VAL A 170 -16.01 5.02 6.67
CA VAL A 170 -17.35 4.52 6.28
C VAL A 170 -18.34 4.62 7.46
N GLU A 171 -17.92 4.21 8.66
CA GLU A 171 -18.75 4.33 9.86
C GLU A 171 -19.08 5.81 10.19
N ALA A 172 -18.11 6.72 10.04
CA ALA A 172 -18.34 8.15 10.23
C ALA A 172 -19.32 8.71 9.18
N ALA A 173 -19.20 8.27 7.93
CA ALA A 173 -20.12 8.64 6.85
C ALA A 173 -21.56 8.18 7.13
N ASP A 174 -21.73 6.98 7.70
CA ASP A 174 -23.06 6.47 8.08
C ASP A 174 -23.71 7.35 9.15
N LYS A 175 -22.94 7.73 10.17
CA LYS A 175 -23.42 8.64 11.24
C LYS A 175 -23.79 10.03 10.71
N LEU A 176 -22.97 10.59 9.83
CA LEU A 176 -23.24 11.88 9.18
C LEU A 176 -24.48 11.81 8.27
N THR A 177 -24.64 10.72 7.54
CA THR A 177 -25.81 10.50 6.69
C THR A 177 -27.09 10.39 7.54
N ALA A 178 -27.04 9.67 8.66
CA ALA A 178 -28.14 9.60 9.60
C ALA A 178 -28.50 10.97 10.21
N ALA A 179 -27.52 11.88 10.32
CA ALA A 179 -27.72 13.28 10.72
C ALA A 179 -28.16 14.20 9.58
N GLY A 180 -28.54 13.65 8.40
CA GLY A 180 -29.07 14.39 7.27
C GLY A 180 -28.04 15.02 6.32
N ARG A 181 -26.76 14.65 6.41
CA ARG A 181 -25.71 15.12 5.51
C ARG A 181 -25.57 14.21 4.28
N LYS A 182 -25.26 14.81 3.14
CA LYS A 182 -24.88 14.08 1.92
C LYS A 182 -23.37 13.82 1.95
N VAL A 183 -22.98 12.57 2.09
CA VAL A 183 -21.57 12.22 2.30
C VAL A 183 -21.09 11.31 1.17
N ARG A 184 -19.94 11.62 0.60
CA ARG A 184 -19.18 10.75 -0.31
C ARG A 184 -17.95 10.23 0.42
N VAL A 185 -17.66 8.93 0.28
CA VAL A 185 -16.43 8.31 0.78
C VAL A 185 -15.58 7.89 -0.41
N VAL A 186 -14.33 8.30 -0.41
CA VAL A 186 -13.31 7.92 -1.38
C VAL A 186 -12.28 7.04 -0.68
N SER A 187 -12.04 5.85 -1.21
CA SER A 187 -10.86 5.06 -0.85
C SER A 187 -9.70 5.43 -1.75
N MET A 188 -8.55 5.71 -1.15
CA MET A 188 -7.32 6.15 -1.83
C MET A 188 -6.16 5.18 -1.53
N PRO A 189 -6.18 3.95 -2.06
CA PRO A 189 -5.13 2.98 -1.81
C PRO A 189 -3.76 3.41 -2.36
N SER A 190 -3.70 4.23 -3.42
CA SER A 190 -2.43 4.71 -3.98
C SER A 190 -2.57 6.10 -4.61
N THR A 191 -1.95 7.10 -4.00
CA THR A 191 -1.97 8.47 -4.51
C THR A 191 -1.21 8.62 -5.83
N ASP A 192 -0.09 7.93 -5.99
CA ASP A 192 0.72 8.00 -7.21
C ASP A 192 0.07 7.29 -8.41
N ALA A 193 -0.70 6.22 -8.18
CA ALA A 193 -1.50 5.59 -9.22
C ALA A 193 -2.68 6.47 -9.61
N PHE A 194 -3.31 7.15 -8.65
CA PHE A 194 -4.38 8.13 -8.89
C PHE A 194 -3.87 9.34 -9.67
N ASP A 195 -2.71 9.88 -9.34
CA ASP A 195 -2.12 11.04 -10.01
C ASP A 195 -1.79 10.78 -11.50
N LYS A 196 -1.63 9.52 -11.89
CA LYS A 196 -1.42 9.11 -13.28
C LYS A 196 -2.72 9.07 -14.12
N GLN A 197 -3.89 9.19 -13.48
CA GLN A 197 -5.16 9.19 -14.18
C GLN A 197 -5.36 10.50 -14.96
N ASP A 198 -6.20 10.44 -15.98
CA ASP A 198 -6.57 11.64 -16.74
C ASP A 198 -7.36 12.65 -15.89
N ALA A 199 -7.41 13.90 -16.35
CA ALA A 199 -8.05 14.98 -15.61
C ALA A 199 -9.58 14.79 -15.45
N ALA A 200 -10.21 14.01 -16.34
CA ALA A 200 -11.65 13.76 -16.25
C ALA A 200 -11.99 12.77 -15.14
N TYR A 201 -11.07 11.85 -14.82
CA TYR A 201 -11.22 10.91 -13.71
C TYR A 201 -10.89 11.54 -12.36
N ARG A 202 -9.85 12.37 -12.27
CA ARG A 202 -9.39 13.04 -11.04
C ARG A 202 -10.32 14.18 -10.64
#